data_0d9d9cede126781d74129a4f56c61962
#
_entry.id   0d9d9cede126781d74129a4f56c61962
#
_cell.length_a   1.000
_cell.length_b   1.000
_cell.length_c   1.000
_cell.angle_alpha   90.00
_cell.angle_beta   90.00
_cell.angle_gamma   90.00
#
_symmetry.space_group_name_H-M   'P 1'
#
loop_
_entity.id
_entity.type
_entity.pdbx_description
1 polymer ?
#
loop_
_entity_poly.entity_id
_entity_poly.type
_entity_poly.pdbx_seq_one_letter_code
_entity_poly.pdbx_strand_id
1 'polypeptide(L)'
;MKKLTSILLSAIIILTAVVGFDLTAYAGDDTTANAKSYTLGTTTTGYFSSNDRIDFLKVDVPQSGRIDFVSDGSDSYDIYLYSAKDLDSYFAYVGVYYNSNLGKSYGEDYAYLVAGTYYFKVSGDSNENYTIRTSFTPANESFPESLDVNNNIIGNANPISLDTAYNGMLGENDSIDFYSFTVPSGTQVINIKSNASIDFSVYSMTGERIAGSWSAYKNESTGIAETSESVSLNAGTYCLKISKYGRSDTYDCFYSFSINSPHQHSYNYAYTVKSTYTSQGYDVYTCSCGASYTTNYKAVKKLGKVNLKSVSSARKNHKIKASWDKKSGANGYQIYYSRNKNFKNLSAKKIVKGGKTTSYVGKNFTKGRKYYVKVRAYKNVNGRKIYGKWSNVKTVKCK
;
A
#
# COMPACT_ATOMS: atom_id res chain seq x y z
N MET A 1 -17.96 -8.89 -3.18
CA MET A 1 -17.22 -7.74 -2.60
C MET A 1 -16.75 -6.89 -3.75
N LYS A 2 -17.42 -5.75 -3.95
CA LYS A 2 -17.17 -4.83 -5.09
C LYS A 2 -15.98 -3.95 -4.73
N LYS A 3 -14.94 -3.94 -5.58
CA LYS A 3 -13.83 -3.01 -5.50
C LYS A 3 -14.35 -1.62 -5.91
N LEU A 4 -14.28 -0.64 -5.01
CA LEU A 4 -14.43 0.76 -5.36
C LEU A 4 -13.12 1.23 -6.00
N THR A 5 -13.16 1.42 -7.30
CA THR A 5 -12.20 2.24 -8.02
C THR A 5 -12.59 3.69 -7.82
N SER A 6 -11.81 4.44 -7.05
CA SER A 6 -11.96 5.89 -6.97
C SER A 6 -11.34 6.52 -8.21
N ILE A 7 -12.18 6.82 -9.19
CA ILE A 7 -11.85 7.74 -10.26
C ILE A 7 -12.01 9.13 -9.65
N LEU A 8 -10.92 9.85 -9.47
CA LEU A 8 -10.96 11.29 -9.22
C LEU A 8 -11.43 11.96 -10.51
N LEU A 9 -12.73 12.14 -10.62
CA LEU A 9 -13.32 13.02 -11.61
C LEU A 9 -13.15 14.43 -11.06
N SER A 10 -12.23 15.20 -11.65
CA SER A 10 -12.14 16.64 -11.41
C SER A 10 -13.42 17.29 -11.95
N ALA A 11 -14.38 17.52 -11.07
CA ALA A 11 -15.56 18.29 -11.41
C ALA A 11 -15.14 19.76 -11.57
N ILE A 12 -14.94 20.20 -12.80
CA ILE A 12 -14.86 21.63 -13.13
C ILE A 12 -16.25 22.20 -12.87
N ILE A 13 -16.41 22.86 -11.72
CA ILE A 13 -17.62 23.66 -11.46
C ILE A 13 -17.53 24.91 -12.33
N ILE A 14 -18.21 24.91 -13.46
CA ILE A 14 -18.39 26.11 -14.27
C ILE A 14 -19.42 26.97 -13.54
N LEU A 15 -18.94 27.90 -12.73
CA LEU A 15 -19.77 28.96 -12.18
C LEU A 15 -19.85 30.07 -13.25
N THR A 16 -20.88 30.07 -14.08
CA THR A 16 -21.17 31.17 -15.00
C THR A 16 -21.78 32.35 -14.24
N ALA A 17 -20.89 33.17 -13.67
CA ALA A 17 -21.29 34.52 -13.31
C ALA A 17 -21.13 35.40 -14.55
N VAL A 18 -22.22 35.73 -15.20
CA VAL A 18 -22.24 36.80 -16.22
C VAL A 18 -22.13 38.13 -15.48
N VAL A 19 -20.89 38.57 -15.28
CA VAL A 19 -20.60 39.96 -14.88
C VAL A 19 -20.30 40.70 -16.17
N GLY A 20 -21.01 41.80 -16.43
CA GLY A 20 -20.71 42.67 -17.56
C GLY A 20 -19.29 43.23 -17.40
N PHE A 21 -18.41 42.85 -18.30
CA PHE A 21 -17.04 43.35 -18.30
C PHE A 21 -16.97 44.56 -19.23
N ASP A 22 -16.51 45.69 -18.70
CA ASP A 22 -16.03 46.79 -19.53
C ASP A 22 -14.77 46.32 -20.25
N LEU A 23 -14.83 46.16 -21.56
CA LEU A 23 -13.68 45.89 -22.42
C LEU A 23 -12.85 47.15 -22.52
N THR A 24 -11.79 47.27 -21.77
CA THR A 24 -10.80 48.37 -21.90
C THR A 24 -9.57 47.82 -22.57
N ALA A 25 -9.16 48.42 -23.70
CA ALA A 25 -7.85 48.27 -24.25
C ALA A 25 -6.85 48.88 -23.26
N TYR A 26 -5.90 48.11 -22.79
CA TYR A 26 -4.84 48.57 -21.89
C TYR A 26 -3.64 48.97 -22.77
N ALA A 27 -3.59 50.19 -23.24
CA ALA A 27 -2.38 50.71 -23.85
C ALA A 27 -1.33 50.90 -22.77
N GLY A 28 -0.25 50.09 -22.84
CA GLY A 28 0.94 50.24 -21.97
C GLY A 28 1.39 49.03 -21.18
N ASP A 29 0.80 47.85 -21.37
CA ASP A 29 1.27 46.57 -20.80
C ASP A 29 2.05 45.69 -21.81
N ASP A 30 2.57 46.31 -22.84
CA ASP A 30 3.42 45.68 -23.90
C ASP A 30 4.77 45.18 -23.40
N THR A 31 5.10 45.38 -22.14
CA THR A 31 6.35 44.97 -21.54
C THR A 31 6.15 44.36 -20.17
N THR A 32 7.07 43.52 -19.74
CA THR A 32 7.05 42.94 -18.37
C THR A 32 7.13 44.00 -17.26
N ALA A 33 7.72 45.20 -17.53
CA ALA A 33 7.77 46.29 -16.57
C ALA A 33 6.40 46.93 -16.29
N ASN A 34 5.51 46.88 -17.28
CA ASN A 34 4.17 47.46 -17.21
C ASN A 34 3.09 46.37 -17.15
N ALA A 35 3.46 45.08 -16.98
CA ALA A 35 2.56 43.96 -16.98
C ALA A 35 1.44 44.12 -15.95
N LYS A 36 0.22 43.87 -16.39
CA LYS A 36 -0.98 43.83 -15.55
C LYS A 36 -0.91 42.65 -14.57
N SER A 37 -1.18 42.88 -13.29
CA SER A 37 -1.27 41.80 -12.31
C SER A 37 -2.45 40.87 -12.63
N TYR A 38 -2.18 39.57 -12.63
CA TYR A 38 -3.15 38.52 -12.83
C TYR A 38 -3.17 37.57 -11.62
N THR A 39 -4.35 37.24 -11.13
CA THR A 39 -4.52 36.33 -9.99
C THR A 39 -4.81 34.92 -10.47
N LEU A 40 -4.06 33.95 -10.01
CA LEU A 40 -4.32 32.50 -10.28
C LEU A 40 -5.74 32.11 -9.89
N GLY A 41 -6.34 31.24 -10.69
CA GLY A 41 -7.70 30.74 -10.47
C GLY A 41 -8.80 31.74 -10.86
N THR A 42 -8.46 32.86 -11.51
CA THR A 42 -9.44 33.85 -11.98
C THR A 42 -9.58 33.85 -13.50
N THR A 43 -10.49 34.68 -13.99
CA THR A 43 -10.66 34.97 -15.41
C THR A 43 -10.28 36.43 -15.65
N THR A 44 -9.50 36.68 -16.71
CA THR A 44 -9.23 38.03 -17.20
C THR A 44 -9.60 38.13 -18.67
N THR A 45 -9.91 39.32 -19.11
CA THR A 45 -10.21 39.65 -20.52
C THR A 45 -9.32 40.79 -20.97
N GLY A 46 -8.97 40.80 -22.23
CA GLY A 46 -8.26 41.89 -22.88
C GLY A 46 -8.75 42.11 -24.31
N TYR A 47 -8.21 43.15 -24.94
CA TYR A 47 -8.57 43.55 -26.29
C TYR A 47 -7.35 44.15 -27.00
N PHE A 48 -7.02 43.63 -28.19
CA PHE A 48 -5.98 44.18 -29.03
C PHE A 48 -6.50 45.29 -29.90
N SER A 49 -5.74 46.38 -30.01
CA SER A 49 -6.02 47.47 -30.91
C SER A 49 -4.94 47.59 -31.99
N SER A 50 -5.11 48.49 -32.95
CA SER A 50 -4.13 48.72 -34.02
C SER A 50 -2.73 49.09 -33.51
N ASN A 51 -2.65 49.68 -32.31
CA ASN A 51 -1.39 50.19 -31.66
C ASN A 51 -1.04 49.37 -30.41
N ASP A 52 -1.77 48.33 -30.11
CA ASP A 52 -1.61 47.54 -28.89
C ASP A 52 -1.93 46.07 -29.22
N ARG A 53 -0.85 45.30 -29.53
CA ARG A 53 -0.93 43.91 -30.04
C ARG A 53 -0.33 42.90 -29.12
N ILE A 54 0.21 43.33 -27.98
CA ILE A 54 0.92 42.49 -27.02
C ILE A 54 0.53 42.92 -25.63
N ASP A 55 0.00 41.99 -24.85
CA ASP A 55 -0.28 42.19 -23.43
C ASP A 55 0.60 41.27 -22.60
N PHE A 56 1.17 41.80 -21.51
CA PHE A 56 1.83 41.00 -20.48
C PHE A 56 0.97 40.92 -19.21
N LEU A 57 0.69 39.72 -18.76
CA LEU A 57 -0.02 39.50 -17.50
C LEU A 57 0.96 38.88 -16.50
N LYS A 58 1.24 39.60 -15.44
CA LYS A 58 2.11 39.13 -14.35
C LYS A 58 1.33 38.21 -13.44
N VAL A 59 1.84 37.02 -13.17
CA VAL A 59 1.28 36.05 -12.25
C VAL A 59 2.33 35.61 -11.22
N ASP A 60 1.98 35.69 -9.94
CA ASP A 60 2.81 35.18 -8.86
C ASP A 60 2.29 33.79 -8.44
N VAL A 61 3.12 32.77 -8.59
CA VAL A 61 2.87 31.38 -8.22
C VAL A 61 3.38 31.18 -6.80
N PRO A 62 2.49 30.94 -5.81
CA PRO A 62 2.88 30.97 -4.40
C PRO A 62 3.67 29.75 -3.93
N GLN A 63 3.51 28.63 -4.62
CA GLN A 63 4.19 27.34 -4.35
C GLN A 63 4.25 26.51 -5.62
N SER A 64 5.11 25.49 -5.67
CA SER A 64 5.18 24.58 -6.80
C SER A 64 3.83 23.93 -7.08
N GLY A 65 3.52 23.73 -8.35
CA GLY A 65 2.25 23.15 -8.76
C GLY A 65 2.01 23.21 -10.25
N ARG A 66 0.86 22.68 -10.66
CA ARG A 66 0.39 22.72 -12.03
C ARG A 66 -0.57 23.89 -12.23
N ILE A 67 -0.27 24.70 -13.23
CA ILE A 67 -1.21 25.68 -13.78
C ILE A 67 -1.83 25.11 -15.06
N ASP A 68 -3.15 25.05 -15.10
CA ASP A 68 -3.91 24.81 -16.33
C ASP A 68 -4.48 26.17 -16.77
N PHE A 69 -4.38 26.48 -18.06
CA PHE A 69 -4.95 27.69 -18.60
C PHE A 69 -5.70 27.43 -19.90
N VAL A 70 -6.83 28.09 -19.99
CA VAL A 70 -7.75 28.00 -21.12
C VAL A 70 -8.01 29.39 -21.61
N SER A 71 -7.99 29.56 -22.93
CA SER A 71 -8.23 30.83 -23.57
C SER A 71 -9.26 30.72 -24.67
N ASP A 72 -10.09 31.76 -24.80
CA ASP A 72 -11.03 31.92 -25.91
C ASP A 72 -11.07 33.37 -26.37
N GLY A 73 -11.43 33.58 -27.65
CA GLY A 73 -11.47 34.88 -28.25
C GLY A 73 -12.29 34.95 -29.51
N SER A 74 -12.28 36.15 -30.13
CA SER A 74 -12.98 36.40 -31.38
C SER A 74 -12.24 35.97 -32.64
N ASP A 75 -10.91 35.96 -32.59
CA ASP A 75 -10.03 35.55 -33.68
C ASP A 75 -8.80 34.81 -33.14
N SER A 76 -7.81 34.53 -33.96
CA SER A 76 -6.61 33.75 -33.63
C SER A 76 -5.55 34.62 -33.01
N TYR A 77 -4.92 34.11 -31.94
CA TYR A 77 -3.81 34.76 -31.24
C TYR A 77 -2.94 33.71 -30.50
N ASP A 78 -1.81 34.16 -30.00
CA ASP A 78 -0.84 33.31 -29.34
C ASP A 78 -0.68 33.67 -27.86
N ILE A 79 -0.49 32.68 -27.00
CA ILE A 79 -0.16 32.86 -25.59
C ILE A 79 1.10 32.09 -25.29
N TYR A 80 2.03 32.76 -24.63
CA TYR A 80 3.29 32.19 -24.10
C TYR A 80 3.36 32.41 -22.61
N LEU A 81 3.89 31.45 -21.87
CA LEU A 81 4.15 31.56 -20.44
C LEU A 81 5.65 31.57 -20.19
N TYR A 82 6.17 32.66 -19.62
CA TYR A 82 7.58 32.86 -19.33
C TYR A 82 7.84 32.98 -17.84
N SER A 83 9.08 32.62 -17.40
CA SER A 83 9.59 32.99 -16.10
C SER A 83 10.00 34.46 -16.08
N ALA A 84 9.86 35.14 -14.95
CA ALA A 84 10.42 36.49 -14.76
C ALA A 84 11.96 36.53 -14.85
N LYS A 85 12.65 35.40 -14.69
CA LYS A 85 14.11 35.27 -14.77
C LYS A 85 14.63 34.92 -16.15
N ASP A 86 13.78 34.32 -17.00
CA ASP A 86 14.12 33.92 -18.36
C ASP A 86 12.94 34.26 -19.27
N LEU A 87 13.10 35.29 -20.09
CA LEU A 87 12.11 35.72 -21.08
C LEU A 87 12.44 35.22 -22.49
N ASP A 88 13.55 34.50 -22.64
CA ASP A 88 13.97 33.93 -23.94
C ASP A 88 13.38 32.53 -24.15
N SER A 89 13.07 31.79 -23.05
CA SER A 89 12.49 30.45 -23.09
C SER A 89 11.11 30.45 -22.42
N TYR A 90 10.10 29.91 -23.10
CA TYR A 90 8.76 29.80 -22.54
C TYR A 90 8.51 28.40 -21.94
N PHE A 91 7.67 28.35 -20.91
CA PHE A 91 7.24 27.12 -20.25
C PHE A 91 6.05 26.44 -20.94
N ALA A 92 5.23 27.23 -21.56
CA ALA A 92 4.08 26.74 -22.29
C ALA A 92 3.74 27.69 -23.43
N TYR A 93 3.15 27.15 -24.49
CA TYR A 93 2.67 27.89 -25.64
C TYR A 93 1.33 27.33 -26.08
N VAL A 94 0.38 28.21 -26.31
CA VAL A 94 -0.89 27.84 -26.92
C VAL A 94 -1.25 28.81 -28.04
N GLY A 95 -1.44 28.24 -29.24
CA GLY A 95 -2.13 28.94 -30.32
C GLY A 95 -3.63 28.82 -30.12
N VAL A 96 -4.30 29.96 -30.00
CA VAL A 96 -5.76 30.06 -29.88
C VAL A 96 -6.31 30.23 -31.29
N TYR A 97 -6.95 29.19 -31.84
CA TYR A 97 -7.42 29.15 -33.23
C TYR A 97 -8.93 28.88 -33.29
N TYR A 98 -9.56 29.30 -34.41
CA TYR A 98 -10.98 29.07 -34.59
C TYR A 98 -11.34 27.59 -34.57
N ASN A 99 -12.20 27.25 -33.64
CA ASN A 99 -12.76 25.91 -33.46
C ASN A 99 -14.21 25.89 -33.95
N SER A 100 -14.45 25.24 -35.09
CA SER A 100 -15.78 25.18 -35.71
C SER A 100 -16.83 24.48 -34.84
N ASN A 101 -16.42 23.54 -33.99
CA ASN A 101 -17.34 22.85 -33.08
C ASN A 101 -17.81 23.76 -31.92
N LEU A 102 -16.98 24.71 -31.51
CA LEU A 102 -17.26 25.65 -30.44
C LEU A 102 -17.80 26.99 -30.96
N GLY A 103 -17.65 27.27 -32.26
CA GLY A 103 -18.03 28.53 -32.90
C GLY A 103 -17.22 29.74 -32.43
N LYS A 104 -16.03 29.54 -31.90
CA LYS A 104 -15.10 30.57 -31.38
C LYS A 104 -13.66 30.09 -31.46
N SER A 105 -12.72 31.01 -31.35
CA SER A 105 -11.32 30.66 -31.17
C SER A 105 -11.11 30.11 -29.75
N TYR A 106 -10.33 29.03 -29.64
CA TYR A 106 -10.10 28.30 -28.41
C TYR A 106 -8.71 27.68 -28.39
N GLY A 107 -8.09 27.66 -27.19
CA GLY A 107 -6.86 26.98 -26.93
C GLY A 107 -6.73 26.68 -25.44
N GLU A 108 -6.03 25.60 -25.11
CA GLU A 108 -5.72 25.21 -23.73
C GLU A 108 -4.34 24.60 -23.65
N ASP A 109 -3.66 24.83 -22.55
CA ASP A 109 -2.38 24.21 -22.22
C ASP A 109 -2.20 24.21 -20.70
N TYR A 110 -1.10 23.61 -20.25
CA TYR A 110 -0.74 23.60 -18.85
C TYR A 110 0.79 23.66 -18.69
N ALA A 111 1.23 24.07 -17.51
CA ALA A 111 2.65 24.00 -17.12
C ALA A 111 2.76 23.60 -15.67
N TYR A 112 3.90 23.00 -15.33
CA TYR A 112 4.30 22.80 -13.95
C TYR A 112 5.34 23.87 -13.61
N LEU A 113 5.07 24.55 -12.53
CA LEU A 113 5.82 25.73 -12.16
C LEU A 113 6.27 25.59 -10.70
N VAL A 114 7.50 25.98 -10.40
CA VAL A 114 7.95 26.20 -9.03
C VAL A 114 7.45 27.56 -8.53
N ALA A 115 7.52 27.81 -7.23
CA ALA A 115 7.16 29.12 -6.67
C ALA A 115 7.96 30.26 -7.32
N GLY A 116 7.27 31.30 -7.75
CA GLY A 116 7.94 32.43 -8.41
C GLY A 116 7.02 33.34 -9.20
N THR A 117 7.61 34.32 -9.89
CA THR A 117 6.89 35.23 -10.76
C THR A 117 7.02 34.81 -12.22
N TYR A 118 5.89 34.80 -12.91
CA TYR A 118 5.75 34.44 -14.32
C TYR A 118 4.98 35.49 -15.09
N TYR A 119 5.06 35.43 -16.42
CA TYR A 119 4.32 36.29 -17.32
C TYR A 119 3.61 35.50 -18.38
N PHE A 120 2.33 35.69 -18.56
CA PHE A 120 1.64 35.38 -19.80
C PHE A 120 1.90 36.54 -20.77
N LYS A 121 2.49 36.25 -21.91
CA LYS A 121 2.52 37.14 -23.06
C LYS A 121 1.42 36.71 -24.02
N VAL A 122 0.47 37.59 -24.24
CA VAL A 122 -0.62 37.39 -25.19
C VAL A 122 -0.35 38.28 -26.39
N SER A 123 -0.38 37.71 -27.60
CA SER A 123 -0.09 38.48 -28.81
C SER A 123 -1.06 38.10 -29.92
N GLY A 124 -1.68 39.11 -30.51
CA GLY A 124 -2.70 38.97 -31.55
C GLY A 124 -2.72 40.15 -32.51
N ASP A 125 -3.60 40.06 -33.48
CA ASP A 125 -3.86 41.16 -34.40
C ASP A 125 -4.83 42.18 -33.78
N SER A 126 -5.09 43.27 -34.47
CA SER A 126 -5.96 44.34 -33.98
C SER A 126 -7.47 43.95 -34.03
N ASN A 127 -8.25 44.55 -33.14
CA ASN A 127 -9.69 44.37 -32.98
C ASN A 127 -10.15 43.00 -32.52
N GLU A 128 -9.33 42.33 -31.71
CA GLU A 128 -9.62 41.01 -31.16
C GLU A 128 -9.78 41.06 -29.64
N ASN A 129 -10.74 40.29 -29.15
CA ASN A 129 -10.93 40.07 -27.71
C ASN A 129 -10.27 38.74 -27.32
N TYR A 130 -9.67 38.68 -26.17
CA TYR A 130 -9.21 37.45 -25.56
C TYR A 130 -9.72 37.29 -24.13
N THR A 131 -9.81 36.04 -23.69
CA THR A 131 -10.14 35.68 -22.31
C THR A 131 -9.17 34.61 -21.85
N ILE A 132 -8.53 34.80 -20.74
CA ILE A 132 -7.69 33.79 -20.11
C ILE A 132 -8.31 33.37 -18.78
N ARG A 133 -8.45 32.08 -18.58
CA ARG A 133 -8.87 31.44 -17.32
C ARG A 133 -7.79 30.50 -16.89
N THR A 134 -7.40 30.53 -15.61
CA THR A 134 -6.45 29.58 -15.04
C THR A 134 -7.09 28.79 -13.92
N SER A 135 -6.60 27.55 -13.72
CA SER A 135 -6.72 26.83 -12.46
C SER A 135 -5.33 26.45 -11.97
N PHE A 136 -5.17 26.32 -10.66
CA PHE A 136 -3.89 25.95 -10.07
C PHE A 136 -4.07 24.79 -9.11
N THR A 137 -3.29 23.74 -9.33
CA THR A 137 -3.22 22.56 -8.47
C THR A 137 -1.87 22.53 -7.77
N PRO A 138 -1.81 22.81 -6.47
CA PRO A 138 -0.54 22.80 -5.72
C PRO A 138 0.12 21.41 -5.77
N ALA A 139 1.45 21.38 -5.88
CA ALA A 139 2.24 20.19 -5.61
C ALA A 139 2.33 19.96 -4.10
N ASN A 140 2.25 18.69 -3.69
CA ASN A 140 2.46 18.30 -2.29
C ASN A 140 3.90 17.81 -2.11
N GLU A 141 4.85 18.69 -2.34
CA GLU A 141 6.28 18.41 -2.22
C GLU A 141 6.74 18.40 -0.77
N SER A 142 7.70 17.53 -0.47
CA SER A 142 8.34 17.49 0.85
C SER A 142 9.35 18.62 1.04
N PHE A 143 9.92 19.11 -0.06
CA PHE A 143 10.88 20.23 -0.12
C PHE A 143 10.44 21.17 -1.25
N PRO A 144 9.45 22.04 -1.00
CA PRO A 144 8.97 22.96 -2.02
C PRO A 144 10.09 23.84 -2.58
N GLU A 145 10.19 23.87 -3.88
CA GLU A 145 11.21 24.64 -4.58
C GLU A 145 10.72 26.02 -5.02
N SER A 146 11.66 26.89 -5.31
CA SER A 146 11.42 28.18 -5.91
C SER A 146 12.42 28.47 -7.03
N LEU A 147 12.17 29.51 -7.85
CA LEU A 147 13.10 29.94 -8.91
C LEU A 147 14.49 30.34 -8.40
N ASP A 148 14.65 30.60 -7.10
CA ASP A 148 15.89 31.06 -6.49
C ASP A 148 16.67 29.97 -5.78
N VAL A 149 15.99 28.90 -5.36
CA VAL A 149 16.58 27.79 -4.60
C VAL A 149 16.05 26.50 -5.21
N ASN A 150 16.95 25.71 -5.78
CA ASN A 150 16.64 24.43 -6.37
C ASN A 150 17.68 23.38 -5.95
N ASN A 151 17.30 22.13 -5.98
CA ASN A 151 18.13 20.96 -5.67
C ASN A 151 18.68 20.29 -6.95
N ASN A 152 18.78 21.02 -8.07
CA ASN A 152 19.24 20.51 -9.37
C ASN A 152 20.74 20.18 -9.41
N ILE A 153 21.47 20.45 -8.34
CA ILE A 153 22.88 20.10 -8.19
C ILE A 153 23.16 19.43 -6.85
N ILE A 154 24.17 18.57 -6.79
CA ILE A 154 24.55 17.81 -5.58
C ILE A 154 24.80 18.74 -4.39
N GLY A 155 25.39 19.92 -4.61
CA GLY A 155 25.67 20.88 -3.53
C GLY A 155 24.43 21.44 -2.84
N ASN A 156 23.28 21.38 -3.50
CA ASN A 156 21.98 21.83 -2.99
C ASN A 156 21.02 20.66 -2.68
N ALA A 157 21.54 19.42 -2.65
CA ALA A 157 20.73 18.22 -2.44
C ALA A 157 19.95 18.31 -1.11
N ASN A 158 18.64 18.08 -1.18
CA ASN A 158 17.77 18.09 0.00
C ASN A 158 18.06 16.87 0.90
N PRO A 159 18.33 17.08 2.20
CA PRO A 159 18.62 15.97 3.12
C PRO A 159 17.35 15.18 3.43
N ILE A 160 17.45 13.86 3.34
CA ILE A 160 16.35 12.94 3.64
C ILE A 160 16.76 11.88 4.66
N SER A 161 15.77 11.32 5.35
CA SER A 161 15.91 10.19 6.26
C SER A 161 15.52 8.89 5.58
N LEU A 162 16.20 7.79 5.94
CA LEU A 162 15.80 6.46 5.52
C LEU A 162 14.42 6.10 6.08
N ASP A 163 13.75 5.15 5.43
CA ASP A 163 12.45 4.59 5.84
C ASP A 163 11.32 5.65 5.91
N THR A 164 11.50 6.76 5.20
CA THR A 164 10.53 7.86 5.11
C THR A 164 10.16 8.09 3.64
N ALA A 165 8.90 8.32 3.37
CA ALA A 165 8.42 8.68 2.03
C ALA A 165 8.49 10.20 1.82
N TYR A 166 8.94 10.59 0.63
CA TYR A 166 9.06 11.98 0.18
C TYR A 166 8.35 12.16 -1.16
N ASN A 167 7.88 13.37 -1.41
CA ASN A 167 7.28 13.77 -2.67
C ASN A 167 8.10 14.88 -3.30
N GLY A 168 8.19 14.87 -4.62
CA GLY A 168 8.83 15.91 -5.42
C GLY A 168 8.08 16.15 -6.73
N MET A 169 8.56 17.15 -7.45
CA MET A 169 8.05 17.54 -8.76
C MET A 169 9.21 17.85 -9.70
N LEU A 170 9.11 17.43 -10.94
CA LEU A 170 10.00 17.87 -12.02
C LEU A 170 9.19 18.69 -13.02
N GLY A 171 9.66 19.88 -13.34
CA GLY A 171 9.09 20.80 -14.30
C GLY A 171 9.96 21.02 -15.54
N GLU A 172 9.64 21.93 -16.42
CA GLU A 172 10.39 22.18 -17.65
C GLU A 172 11.82 22.67 -17.37
N ASN A 173 11.98 23.66 -16.50
CA ASN A 173 13.28 24.18 -16.06
C ASN A 173 13.77 23.57 -14.75
N ASP A 174 13.05 22.59 -14.25
CA ASP A 174 13.35 21.80 -13.07
C ASP A 174 13.33 20.31 -13.43
N SER A 175 14.37 19.87 -14.14
CA SER A 175 14.40 18.54 -14.76
C SER A 175 15.16 17.49 -13.96
N ILE A 176 15.75 17.89 -12.82
CA ILE A 176 16.65 17.07 -11.99
C ILE A 176 16.50 17.47 -10.54
N ASP A 177 16.29 16.48 -9.68
CA ASP A 177 16.32 16.62 -8.23
C ASP A 177 17.42 15.79 -7.60
N PHE A 178 18.14 16.35 -6.64
CA PHE A 178 19.09 15.62 -5.80
C PHE A 178 18.63 15.59 -4.34
N TYR A 179 18.71 14.38 -3.74
CA TYR A 179 18.41 14.14 -2.34
C TYR A 179 19.60 13.48 -1.65
N SER A 180 20.11 14.09 -0.59
CA SER A 180 21.23 13.51 0.17
C SER A 180 20.73 12.61 1.29
N PHE A 181 21.35 11.43 1.45
CA PHE A 181 20.99 10.45 2.48
C PHE A 181 22.21 9.75 3.02
N THR A 182 22.15 9.36 4.29
CA THR A 182 23.24 8.66 4.98
C THR A 182 22.82 7.25 5.31
N VAL A 183 23.63 6.27 4.96
CA VAL A 183 23.35 4.84 5.17
C VAL A 183 24.43 4.17 6.02
N PRO A 184 24.07 3.16 6.82
CA PRO A 184 25.02 2.15 7.28
C PRO A 184 25.42 1.26 6.09
N SER A 185 26.51 0.50 6.23
CA SER A 185 26.88 -0.50 5.21
C SER A 185 25.76 -1.54 5.03
N GLY A 186 25.41 -1.84 3.80
CA GLY A 186 24.41 -2.85 3.46
C GLY A 186 23.59 -2.51 2.20
N THR A 187 22.60 -3.35 1.94
CA THR A 187 21.70 -3.16 0.80
C THR A 187 20.56 -2.21 1.18
N GLN A 188 20.31 -1.20 0.39
CA GLN A 188 19.16 -0.29 0.49
C GLN A 188 18.16 -0.61 -0.62
N VAL A 189 16.89 -0.33 -0.40
CA VAL A 189 15.84 -0.47 -1.42
C VAL A 189 15.28 0.92 -1.73
N ILE A 190 15.42 1.34 -2.97
CA ILE A 190 14.87 2.59 -3.48
C ILE A 190 13.52 2.26 -4.13
N ASN A 191 12.44 2.79 -3.58
CA ASN A 191 11.11 2.69 -4.16
C ASN A 191 10.76 4.04 -4.77
N ILE A 192 10.22 4.03 -5.98
CA ILE A 192 9.83 5.25 -6.67
C ILE A 192 8.51 5.04 -7.41
N LYS A 193 7.69 6.08 -7.44
CA LYS A 193 6.40 6.11 -8.10
C LYS A 193 6.16 7.50 -8.69
N SER A 194 5.63 7.56 -9.91
CA SER A 194 5.45 8.81 -10.65
C SER A 194 4.25 8.73 -11.59
N ASN A 195 3.72 9.88 -11.99
CA ASN A 195 2.72 9.99 -13.07
C ASN A 195 3.35 10.06 -14.48
N ALA A 196 4.69 10.12 -14.57
CA ALA A 196 5.45 10.13 -15.81
C ALA A 196 6.65 9.17 -15.74
N SER A 197 7.27 8.84 -16.87
CA SER A 197 8.51 8.06 -16.87
C SER A 197 9.67 8.90 -16.35
N ILE A 198 10.45 8.34 -15.42
CA ILE A 198 11.57 9.01 -14.76
C ILE A 198 12.79 8.10 -14.65
N ASP A 199 13.98 8.71 -14.63
CA ASP A 199 15.25 8.05 -14.36
C ASP A 199 15.75 8.36 -12.97
N PHE A 200 16.49 7.42 -12.38
CA PHE A 200 17.14 7.66 -11.10
C PHE A 200 18.46 6.90 -10.94
N SER A 201 19.36 7.48 -10.17
CA SER A 201 20.72 6.96 -9.96
C SER A 201 21.28 7.43 -8.62
N VAL A 202 22.21 6.66 -8.07
CA VAL A 202 22.92 7.01 -6.82
C VAL A 202 24.31 7.53 -7.13
N TYR A 203 24.64 8.68 -6.54
CA TYR A 203 25.91 9.38 -6.67
C TYR A 203 26.63 9.50 -5.33
N SER A 204 27.95 9.60 -5.36
CA SER A 204 28.74 10.12 -4.23
C SER A 204 28.50 11.62 -4.06
N MET A 205 28.83 12.18 -2.90
CA MET A 205 28.80 13.62 -2.69
C MET A 205 29.80 14.41 -3.57
N THR A 206 30.74 13.71 -4.21
CA THR A 206 31.71 14.29 -5.16
C THR A 206 31.27 14.22 -6.62
N GLY A 207 30.08 13.67 -6.89
CA GLY A 207 29.51 13.62 -8.24
C GLY A 207 29.84 12.37 -9.04
N GLU A 208 30.48 11.36 -8.46
CA GLU A 208 30.70 10.08 -9.08
C GLU A 208 29.44 9.22 -8.99
N ARG A 209 28.99 8.64 -10.10
CA ARG A 209 27.87 7.71 -10.10
C ARG A 209 28.28 6.37 -9.49
N ILE A 210 27.70 6.05 -8.34
CA ILE A 210 27.99 4.84 -7.57
C ILE A 210 27.16 3.66 -8.06
N ALA A 211 25.89 3.91 -8.37
CA ALA A 211 24.98 2.85 -8.81
C ALA A 211 23.80 3.43 -9.60
N GLY A 212 23.17 2.53 -10.37
CA GLY A 212 21.94 2.82 -11.11
C GLY A 212 22.21 3.42 -12.50
N SER A 213 21.29 3.28 -13.27
CA SER A 213 20.80 3.91 -14.48
C SER A 213 19.45 3.25 -14.64
N TRP A 214 18.64 3.41 -13.59
CA TRP A 214 17.32 2.80 -13.51
C TRP A 214 16.28 3.75 -14.05
N SER A 215 15.25 3.17 -14.67
CA SER A 215 14.10 3.92 -15.18
C SER A 215 12.81 3.31 -14.66
N ALA A 216 11.91 4.15 -14.19
CA ALA A 216 10.53 3.79 -13.96
C ALA A 216 9.72 4.22 -15.18
N TYR A 217 9.13 3.27 -15.90
CA TYR A 217 8.34 3.56 -17.11
C TYR A 217 6.86 3.66 -16.78
N LYS A 218 6.21 4.69 -17.31
CA LYS A 218 4.77 4.87 -17.19
C LYS A 218 4.02 3.73 -17.86
N ASN A 219 3.16 3.08 -17.11
CA ASN A 219 2.24 2.09 -17.63
C ASN A 219 1.01 2.79 -18.22
N GLU A 220 0.77 2.62 -19.50
CA GLU A 220 -0.31 3.28 -20.24
C GLU A 220 -1.72 2.94 -19.69
N SER A 221 -1.89 1.75 -19.11
CA SER A 221 -3.19 1.32 -18.55
C SER A 221 -3.49 1.94 -17.20
N THR A 222 -2.47 2.23 -16.40
CA THR A 222 -2.62 2.79 -15.04
C THR A 222 -2.28 4.26 -14.95
N GLY A 223 -1.55 4.79 -15.94
CA GLY A 223 -1.00 6.14 -15.93
C GLY A 223 0.14 6.34 -14.94
N ILE A 224 0.70 5.27 -14.36
CA ILE A 224 1.67 5.32 -13.28
C ILE A 224 2.95 4.58 -13.68
N ALA A 225 4.10 5.18 -13.39
CA ALA A 225 5.41 4.55 -13.35
C ALA A 225 5.71 4.12 -11.92
N GLU A 226 6.15 2.90 -11.70
CA GLU A 226 6.49 2.39 -10.36
C GLU A 226 7.59 1.33 -10.48
N THR A 227 8.62 1.44 -9.64
CA THR A 227 9.68 0.42 -9.53
C THR A 227 10.30 0.40 -8.15
N SER A 228 11.01 -0.70 -7.84
CA SER A 228 11.81 -0.89 -6.63
C SER A 228 13.15 -1.47 -7.00
N GLU A 229 14.23 -0.77 -6.66
CA GLU A 229 15.59 -1.17 -6.98
C GLU A 229 16.44 -1.36 -5.73
N SER A 230 17.28 -2.38 -5.74
CA SER A 230 18.17 -2.68 -4.61
C SER A 230 19.60 -2.25 -4.93
N VAL A 231 20.22 -1.54 -4.00
CA VAL A 231 21.60 -1.07 -4.12
C VAL A 231 22.41 -1.41 -2.86
N SER A 232 23.57 -2.03 -3.00
CA SER A 232 24.48 -2.27 -1.90
C SER A 232 25.47 -1.12 -1.78
N LEU A 233 25.48 -0.46 -0.63
CA LEU A 233 26.32 0.71 -0.34
C LEU A 233 27.18 0.46 0.89
N ASN A 234 28.39 1.01 0.89
CA ASN A 234 29.20 1.14 2.11
C ASN A 234 28.60 2.20 3.02
N ALA A 235 28.96 2.18 4.31
CA ALA A 235 28.56 3.25 5.22
C ALA A 235 29.05 4.62 4.70
N GLY A 236 28.15 5.59 4.60
CA GLY A 236 28.49 6.90 4.04
C GLY A 236 27.26 7.73 3.66
N THR A 237 27.53 8.92 3.13
CA THR A 237 26.52 9.84 2.61
C THR A 237 26.57 9.83 1.08
N TYR A 238 25.40 9.74 0.47
CA TYR A 238 25.18 9.65 -0.98
C TYR A 238 24.10 10.61 -1.41
N CYS A 239 23.98 10.79 -2.73
CA CYS A 239 22.85 11.50 -3.33
C CYS A 239 22.04 10.56 -4.23
N LEU A 240 20.72 10.56 -4.08
CA LEU A 240 19.80 10.05 -5.07
C LEU A 240 19.53 11.20 -6.07
N LYS A 241 19.80 10.94 -7.34
CA LYS A 241 19.38 11.78 -8.45
C LYS A 241 18.08 11.22 -9.01
N ILE A 242 17.07 12.05 -9.16
CA ILE A 242 15.84 11.77 -9.91
C ILE A 242 15.78 12.74 -11.06
N SER A 243 15.45 12.27 -12.27
CA SER A 243 15.41 13.11 -13.47
C SER A 243 14.35 12.61 -14.44
N LYS A 244 13.92 13.48 -15.35
CA LYS A 244 13.03 13.12 -16.45
C LYS A 244 13.65 12.02 -17.31
N TYR A 245 12.82 11.11 -17.83
CA TYR A 245 13.23 10.11 -18.79
C TYR A 245 13.24 10.68 -20.21
N GLY A 246 14.39 10.65 -20.86
CA GLY A 246 14.54 11.11 -22.23
C GLY A 246 14.53 12.62 -22.41
N ARG A 247 14.36 13.06 -23.65
CA ARG A 247 14.28 14.48 -24.05
C ARG A 247 12.86 14.90 -24.41
N SER A 248 11.88 14.13 -24.03
CA SER A 248 10.51 14.39 -24.45
C SER A 248 9.93 15.57 -23.67
N ASP A 249 9.25 16.46 -24.35
CA ASP A 249 8.98 17.84 -23.94
C ASP A 249 7.69 18.04 -23.13
N THR A 250 7.01 17.00 -22.72
CA THR A 250 5.70 17.06 -22.07
C THR A 250 5.80 16.51 -20.66
N TYR A 251 6.47 17.22 -19.76
CA TYR A 251 6.74 16.52 -18.58
C TYR A 251 6.66 17.28 -17.32
N ASP A 252 5.65 17.03 -16.85
CA ASP A 252 5.17 17.39 -15.56
C ASP A 252 5.04 16.16 -14.71
N CYS A 253 6.01 16.00 -13.88
CA CYS A 253 6.18 14.79 -13.15
C CYS A 253 6.03 15.06 -11.66
N PHE A 254 4.91 14.63 -11.09
CA PHE A 254 4.85 14.43 -9.66
C PHE A 254 5.34 13.02 -9.35
N TYR A 255 6.24 12.91 -8.39
CA TYR A 255 6.74 11.62 -7.95
C TYR A 255 6.76 11.51 -6.42
N SER A 256 6.78 10.28 -5.95
CA SER A 256 7.06 9.92 -4.58
C SER A 256 8.16 8.87 -4.54
N PHE A 257 8.99 8.92 -3.51
CA PHE A 257 10.06 7.95 -3.33
C PHE A 257 10.36 7.69 -1.86
N SER A 258 11.02 6.58 -1.58
CA SER A 258 11.63 6.27 -0.29
C SER A 258 12.90 5.46 -0.50
N ILE A 259 13.86 5.64 0.42
CA ILE A 259 15.05 4.77 0.51
C ILE A 259 14.92 3.99 1.80
N ASN A 260 14.74 2.68 1.68
CA ASN A 260 14.49 1.82 2.80
C ASN A 260 15.73 1.00 3.14
N SER A 261 16.13 1.02 4.41
CA SER A 261 17.12 0.10 4.94
C SER A 261 16.57 -1.33 4.95
N PRO A 262 17.38 -2.36 4.71
CA PRO A 262 16.94 -3.73 4.92
C PRO A 262 16.52 -3.86 6.37
N HIS A 263 15.25 -4.07 6.59
CA HIS A 263 14.73 -4.26 7.94
C HIS A 263 15.28 -5.57 8.51
N GLN A 264 16.26 -5.46 9.41
CA GLN A 264 16.75 -6.61 10.15
C GLN A 264 15.70 -6.98 11.21
N HIS A 265 15.01 -8.09 10.99
CA HIS A 265 13.97 -8.54 11.90
C HIS A 265 14.55 -8.84 13.29
N SER A 266 14.18 -8.05 14.28
CA SER A 266 14.37 -8.35 15.69
C SER A 266 13.09 -8.96 16.24
N TYR A 267 13.07 -10.29 16.37
CA TYR A 267 11.88 -11.00 16.81
C TYR A 267 11.84 -11.12 18.33
N ASN A 268 10.81 -10.58 18.93
CA ASN A 268 10.52 -10.71 20.36
C ASN A 268 9.40 -11.73 20.58
N TYR A 269 9.49 -12.48 21.70
CA TYR A 269 8.41 -13.37 22.12
C TYR A 269 7.12 -12.57 22.31
N ALA A 270 6.04 -13.01 21.66
CA ALA A 270 4.71 -12.39 21.75
C ALA A 270 3.81 -13.19 22.69
N TYR A 271 3.55 -14.47 22.38
CA TYR A 271 2.68 -15.34 23.17
C TYR A 271 2.84 -16.81 22.80
N THR A 272 2.28 -17.68 23.66
CA THR A 272 2.19 -19.12 23.43
C THR A 272 0.76 -19.54 23.09
N VAL A 273 0.60 -20.26 21.99
CA VAL A 273 -0.61 -21.02 21.69
C VAL A 273 -0.52 -22.39 22.34
N LYS A 274 -1.39 -22.65 23.34
CA LYS A 274 -1.38 -23.91 24.08
C LYS A 274 -1.89 -25.07 23.21
N SER A 275 -1.24 -26.23 23.25
CA SER A 275 -1.72 -27.42 22.55
C SER A 275 -3.10 -27.87 23.06
N THR A 276 -3.94 -28.30 22.14
CA THR A 276 -5.26 -28.86 22.42
C THR A 276 -5.29 -30.38 22.12
N TYR A 277 -6.45 -31.00 22.17
CA TYR A 277 -6.61 -32.39 21.74
C TYR A 277 -6.69 -32.55 20.20
N THR A 278 -6.74 -31.44 19.46
CA THR A 278 -6.86 -31.41 17.99
C THR A 278 -5.79 -30.60 17.29
N SER A 279 -5.11 -29.72 18.01
CA SER A 279 -4.11 -28.79 17.47
C SER A 279 -2.82 -28.82 18.30
N GLN A 280 -1.70 -28.70 17.62
CA GLN A 280 -0.39 -28.49 18.24
C GLN A 280 -0.38 -27.12 18.94
N GLY A 281 0.43 -26.98 19.96
CA GLY A 281 0.82 -25.68 20.54
C GLY A 281 2.11 -25.20 19.93
N TYR A 282 2.37 -23.90 20.01
CA TYR A 282 3.60 -23.27 19.53
C TYR A 282 3.79 -21.91 20.19
N ASP A 283 4.98 -21.40 20.14
CA ASP A 283 5.31 -20.04 20.55
C ASP A 283 5.34 -19.13 19.32
N VAL A 284 4.84 -17.91 19.46
CA VAL A 284 4.79 -16.88 18.42
C VAL A 284 5.79 -15.79 18.78
N TYR A 285 6.61 -15.42 17.82
CA TYR A 285 7.56 -14.31 17.90
C TYR A 285 7.19 -13.30 16.82
N THR A 286 7.20 -12.01 17.18
CA THR A 286 6.86 -10.91 16.28
C THR A 286 7.97 -9.87 16.25
N CYS A 287 8.13 -9.25 15.08
CA CYS A 287 8.95 -8.07 14.89
C CYS A 287 8.06 -6.81 14.90
N SER A 288 8.63 -5.67 15.22
CA SER A 288 7.93 -4.37 15.18
C SER A 288 7.33 -4.03 13.81
N CYS A 289 7.87 -4.57 12.72
CA CYS A 289 7.33 -4.44 11.37
C CYS A 289 6.09 -5.31 11.08
N GLY A 290 5.62 -6.12 12.05
CA GLY A 290 4.50 -7.05 11.87
C GLY A 290 4.88 -8.45 11.37
N ALA A 291 6.12 -8.68 10.93
CA ALA A 291 6.59 -10.01 10.57
C ALA A 291 6.56 -10.94 11.80
N SER A 292 6.19 -12.20 11.58
CA SER A 292 6.10 -13.18 12.67
C SER A 292 6.55 -14.56 12.22
N TYR A 293 7.05 -15.36 13.17
CA TYR A 293 7.28 -16.78 12.97
C TYR A 293 6.82 -17.58 14.17
N THR A 294 6.66 -18.89 13.99
CA THR A 294 6.25 -19.82 15.04
C THR A 294 7.31 -20.89 15.26
N THR A 295 7.50 -21.23 16.52
CA THR A 295 8.53 -22.22 16.94
C THR A 295 8.07 -22.99 18.19
N ASN A 296 8.93 -23.83 18.76
CA ASN A 296 8.68 -24.57 20.01
C ASN A 296 7.37 -25.36 19.99
N TYR A 297 7.14 -26.08 18.89
CA TYR A 297 5.92 -26.83 18.70
C TYR A 297 5.72 -27.90 19.75
N LYS A 298 4.58 -27.91 20.40
CA LYS A 298 4.15 -28.88 21.39
C LYS A 298 3.08 -29.80 20.81
N ALA A 299 3.32 -31.09 20.89
CA ALA A 299 2.38 -32.08 20.34
C ALA A 299 0.97 -31.95 20.88
N VAL A 300 -0.01 -32.39 20.10
CA VAL A 300 -1.42 -32.43 20.52
C VAL A 300 -1.59 -33.23 21.81
N LYS A 301 -2.46 -32.77 22.69
CA LYS A 301 -2.79 -33.48 23.94
C LYS A 301 -3.42 -34.83 23.61
N LYS A 302 -2.99 -35.84 24.30
CA LYS A 302 -3.56 -37.20 24.19
C LYS A 302 -4.12 -37.65 25.53
N LEU A 303 -5.26 -38.32 25.52
CA LEU A 303 -5.73 -39.03 26.70
C LEU A 303 -4.83 -40.26 26.92
N GLY A 304 -4.22 -40.32 28.07
CA GLY A 304 -3.38 -41.45 28.45
C GLY A 304 -4.15 -42.75 28.57
N LYS A 305 -3.42 -43.84 28.69
CA LYS A 305 -3.95 -45.20 28.95
C LYS A 305 -4.74 -45.21 30.28
N VAL A 306 -5.93 -45.87 30.26
CA VAL A 306 -6.71 -46.14 31.44
C VAL A 306 -6.19 -47.44 32.07
N ASN A 307 -6.11 -47.55 33.39
CA ASN A 307 -5.82 -48.76 34.11
C ASN A 307 -7.16 -49.50 34.46
N LEU A 308 -7.38 -50.67 33.84
CA LEU A 308 -8.51 -51.54 34.19
C LEU A 308 -8.17 -52.32 35.46
N LYS A 309 -8.76 -51.92 36.60
CA LYS A 309 -8.46 -52.48 37.94
C LYS A 309 -8.98 -53.89 38.12
N SER A 310 -10.23 -54.10 37.79
CA SER A 310 -10.89 -55.43 38.01
C SER A 310 -12.00 -55.69 37.02
N VAL A 311 -12.23 -56.96 36.79
CA VAL A 311 -13.35 -57.49 36.05
C VAL A 311 -13.90 -58.67 36.83
N SER A 312 -15.21 -58.64 37.18
CA SER A 312 -15.83 -59.69 37.97
C SER A 312 -17.22 -60.03 37.42
N SER A 313 -17.68 -61.22 37.68
CA SER A 313 -19.03 -61.68 37.37
C SER A 313 -19.71 -62.23 38.63
N ALA A 314 -20.87 -61.67 38.93
CA ALA A 314 -21.70 -62.15 40.08
C ALA A 314 -22.49 -63.43 39.67
N ARG A 315 -22.63 -64.37 40.64
CA ARG A 315 -23.52 -65.55 40.45
C ARG A 315 -24.96 -65.10 40.18
N LYS A 316 -25.63 -65.75 39.25
CA LYS A 316 -27.07 -65.62 38.90
C LYS A 316 -27.49 -64.46 37.99
N ASN A 317 -26.66 -63.62 37.42
CA ASN A 317 -27.18 -62.43 36.72
C ASN A 317 -26.63 -62.16 35.29
N HIS A 318 -25.89 -63.10 34.69
CA HIS A 318 -25.30 -62.88 33.35
C HIS A 318 -24.68 -61.51 33.16
N LYS A 319 -24.08 -60.96 34.26
CA LYS A 319 -23.52 -59.61 34.32
C LYS A 319 -22.01 -59.67 34.50
N ILE A 320 -21.30 -58.70 33.90
CA ILE A 320 -19.87 -58.49 34.06
C ILE A 320 -19.67 -57.06 34.50
N LYS A 321 -19.10 -56.86 35.73
CA LYS A 321 -18.67 -55.53 36.22
C LYS A 321 -17.21 -55.33 35.86
N ALA A 322 -16.92 -54.19 35.24
CA ALA A 322 -15.56 -53.69 35.01
C ALA A 322 -15.33 -52.42 35.87
N SER A 323 -14.15 -52.32 36.47
CA SER A 323 -13.77 -51.14 37.28
C SER A 323 -12.36 -50.67 36.84
N TRP A 324 -12.20 -49.36 36.78
CA TRP A 324 -10.99 -48.73 36.25
C TRP A 324 -10.62 -47.46 37.02
N ASP A 325 -9.41 -46.92 36.80
CA ASP A 325 -9.01 -45.66 37.37
C ASP A 325 -9.58 -44.50 36.57
N LYS A 326 -10.00 -43.45 37.31
CA LYS A 326 -10.38 -42.19 36.74
C LYS A 326 -9.23 -41.63 35.87
N LYS A 327 -9.57 -41.09 34.69
CA LYS A 327 -8.60 -40.44 33.81
C LYS A 327 -8.87 -38.94 33.75
N SER A 328 -7.87 -38.14 34.11
CA SER A 328 -7.96 -36.69 34.02
C SER A 328 -8.26 -36.25 32.57
N GLY A 329 -9.14 -35.28 32.43
CA GLY A 329 -9.55 -34.73 31.14
C GLY A 329 -10.55 -35.58 30.33
N ALA A 330 -10.95 -36.76 30.81
CA ALA A 330 -11.95 -37.61 30.16
C ALA A 330 -13.38 -37.04 30.33
N ASN A 331 -14.18 -37.14 29.27
CA ASN A 331 -15.63 -36.90 29.34
C ASN A 331 -16.42 -38.21 29.55
N GLY A 332 -15.76 -39.34 29.40
CA GLY A 332 -16.34 -40.67 29.62
C GLY A 332 -15.42 -41.76 29.12
N TYR A 333 -15.98 -42.96 29.04
CA TYR A 333 -15.21 -44.20 28.73
C TYR A 333 -15.93 -45.04 27.69
N GLN A 334 -15.13 -45.80 26.93
CA GLN A 334 -15.61 -46.84 26.01
C GLN A 334 -15.12 -48.19 26.50
N ILE A 335 -16.01 -49.18 26.64
CA ILE A 335 -15.67 -50.51 27.09
C ILE A 335 -16.01 -51.48 26.00
N TYR A 336 -15.08 -52.46 25.76
CA TYR A 336 -15.27 -53.58 24.85
C TYR A 336 -15.24 -54.87 25.63
N TYR A 337 -16.18 -55.76 25.33
CA TYR A 337 -16.25 -57.12 25.75
C TYR A 337 -16.17 -58.06 24.54
N SER A 338 -15.33 -59.08 24.58
CA SER A 338 -15.17 -60.02 23.48
C SER A 338 -14.87 -61.41 24.00
N ARG A 339 -15.30 -62.44 23.29
CA ARG A 339 -14.85 -63.82 23.50
C ARG A 339 -13.49 -64.10 22.87
N ASN A 340 -13.06 -63.22 21.99
CA ASN A 340 -11.78 -63.32 21.27
C ASN A 340 -10.76 -62.37 21.91
N LYS A 341 -9.56 -62.91 22.22
CA LYS A 341 -8.43 -62.14 22.81
C LYS A 341 -8.04 -60.93 21.98
N ASN A 342 -8.14 -61.01 20.70
CA ASN A 342 -7.77 -59.95 19.77
C ASN A 342 -8.91 -58.94 19.48
N PHE A 343 -10.08 -59.12 20.09
CA PHE A 343 -11.27 -58.28 19.90
C PHE A 343 -11.75 -58.14 18.44
N LYS A 344 -11.50 -59.17 17.59
CA LYS A 344 -11.97 -59.16 16.20
C LYS A 344 -13.51 -59.14 16.13
N ASN A 345 -14.20 -59.85 17.06
CA ASN A 345 -15.65 -59.84 17.18
C ASN A 345 -16.01 -59.42 18.61
N LEU A 346 -16.78 -58.29 18.71
CA LEU A 346 -17.22 -57.81 20.01
C LEU A 346 -18.53 -58.48 20.44
N SER A 347 -18.55 -58.95 21.68
CA SER A 347 -19.80 -59.44 22.34
C SER A 347 -20.63 -58.24 22.84
N ALA A 348 -19.98 -57.17 23.23
CA ALA A 348 -20.63 -55.91 23.62
C ALA A 348 -19.68 -54.75 23.52
N LYS A 349 -20.24 -53.56 23.17
CA LYS A 349 -19.57 -52.24 23.17
C LYS A 349 -20.44 -51.26 23.91
N LYS A 350 -19.87 -50.53 24.86
CA LYS A 350 -20.63 -49.54 25.62
C LYS A 350 -19.83 -48.24 25.69
N ILE A 351 -20.54 -47.13 25.53
CA ILE A 351 -20.08 -45.79 25.86
C ILE A 351 -20.65 -45.43 27.21
N VAL A 352 -19.82 -45.17 28.16
CA VAL A 352 -20.18 -44.73 29.53
C VAL A 352 -19.93 -43.23 29.61
N LYS A 353 -20.97 -42.44 29.78
CA LYS A 353 -20.87 -41.01 29.94
C LYS A 353 -20.38 -40.66 31.39
N GLY A 354 -19.75 -39.53 31.54
CA GLY A 354 -19.21 -39.04 32.80
C GLY A 354 -17.74 -39.40 33.02
N GLY A 355 -16.89 -38.39 33.04
CA GLY A 355 -15.44 -38.55 33.23
C GLY A 355 -15.05 -39.00 34.67
N LYS A 356 -15.95 -38.86 35.61
CA LYS A 356 -15.79 -39.33 36.98
C LYS A 356 -16.18 -40.80 37.19
N THR A 357 -16.86 -41.42 36.22
CA THR A 357 -17.33 -42.80 36.33
C THR A 357 -16.14 -43.78 36.27
N THR A 358 -16.05 -44.66 37.26
CA THR A 358 -14.93 -45.60 37.41
C THR A 358 -15.37 -47.08 37.34
N SER A 359 -16.65 -47.34 37.07
CA SER A 359 -17.13 -48.71 36.88
C SER A 359 -18.40 -48.76 35.99
N TYR A 360 -18.63 -49.94 35.41
CA TYR A 360 -19.85 -50.22 34.64
C TYR A 360 -20.18 -51.68 34.70
N VAL A 361 -21.47 -51.95 34.79
CA VAL A 361 -22.02 -53.33 34.81
C VAL A 361 -22.70 -53.62 33.47
N GLY A 362 -22.04 -54.42 32.63
CA GLY A 362 -22.62 -54.94 31.40
C GLY A 362 -23.59 -56.12 31.75
N LYS A 363 -24.62 -56.31 30.87
CA LYS A 363 -25.66 -57.31 31.04
C LYS A 363 -25.71 -58.25 29.83
N ASN A 364 -26.44 -59.35 29.91
CA ASN A 364 -26.74 -60.28 28.81
C ASN A 364 -25.50 -61.04 28.26
N PHE A 365 -24.59 -61.44 29.13
CA PHE A 365 -23.47 -62.30 28.75
C PHE A 365 -23.85 -63.79 28.92
N THR A 366 -23.26 -64.64 28.08
CA THR A 366 -23.54 -66.09 28.14
C THR A 366 -22.82 -66.74 29.32
N LYS A 367 -23.56 -67.43 30.17
CA LYS A 367 -23.03 -68.19 31.30
C LYS A 367 -21.97 -69.20 30.88
N GLY A 368 -20.92 -69.35 31.71
CA GLY A 368 -19.85 -70.31 31.44
C GLY A 368 -18.80 -69.86 30.45
N ARG A 369 -19.04 -68.80 29.68
CA ARG A 369 -18.11 -68.32 28.66
C ARG A 369 -17.08 -67.35 29.23
N LYS A 370 -15.86 -67.41 28.69
CA LYS A 370 -14.75 -66.50 29.02
C LYS A 370 -14.89 -65.21 28.18
N TYR A 371 -14.73 -64.09 28.82
CA TYR A 371 -14.72 -62.77 28.18
C TYR A 371 -13.44 -62.01 28.44
N TYR A 372 -12.94 -61.33 27.41
CA TYR A 372 -11.82 -60.37 27.46
C TYR A 372 -12.44 -58.98 27.51
N VAL A 373 -11.94 -58.12 28.40
CA VAL A 373 -12.43 -56.77 28.62
C VAL A 373 -11.32 -55.74 28.53
N LYS A 374 -11.57 -54.67 27.83
CA LYS A 374 -10.70 -53.49 27.79
C LYS A 374 -11.51 -52.21 27.84
N VAL A 375 -10.92 -51.15 28.36
CA VAL A 375 -11.53 -49.82 28.47
C VAL A 375 -10.59 -48.75 27.97
N ARG A 376 -11.13 -47.68 27.39
CA ARG A 376 -10.40 -46.47 27.07
C ARG A 376 -11.22 -45.23 27.43
N ALA A 377 -10.55 -44.15 27.77
CA ALA A 377 -11.20 -42.86 27.98
C ALA A 377 -11.50 -42.19 26.61
N TYR A 378 -12.51 -41.31 26.61
CA TYR A 378 -12.71 -40.37 25.51
C TYR A 378 -12.92 -38.96 25.99
N LYS A 379 -12.60 -38.00 25.13
CA LYS A 379 -12.93 -36.58 25.28
C LYS A 379 -13.77 -36.13 24.09
N ASN A 380 -14.80 -35.33 24.33
CA ASN A 380 -15.55 -34.68 23.29
C ASN A 380 -14.85 -33.36 22.91
N VAL A 381 -14.58 -33.18 21.64
CA VAL A 381 -14.03 -31.94 21.09
C VAL A 381 -14.83 -31.64 19.81
N ASN A 382 -15.48 -30.51 19.77
CA ASN A 382 -16.29 -30.06 18.62
C ASN A 382 -17.26 -31.17 18.11
N GLY A 383 -18.00 -31.78 19.02
CA GLY A 383 -18.99 -32.84 18.70
C GLY A 383 -18.39 -34.24 18.42
N ARG A 384 -17.07 -34.36 18.26
CA ARG A 384 -16.39 -35.62 17.97
C ARG A 384 -15.70 -36.21 19.20
N LYS A 385 -15.68 -37.55 19.33
CA LYS A 385 -15.01 -38.26 20.40
C LYS A 385 -13.56 -38.56 20.02
N ILE A 386 -12.60 -38.02 20.78
CA ILE A 386 -11.19 -38.35 20.68
C ILE A 386 -10.90 -39.39 21.75
N TYR A 387 -10.39 -40.53 21.34
CA TYR A 387 -10.15 -41.66 22.22
C TYR A 387 -8.69 -41.75 22.65
N GLY A 388 -8.50 -42.08 23.93
CA GLY A 388 -7.19 -42.45 24.49
C GLY A 388 -6.77 -43.87 24.12
N LYS A 389 -5.56 -44.26 24.55
CA LYS A 389 -5.07 -45.63 24.40
C LYS A 389 -5.92 -46.60 25.24
N TRP A 390 -6.09 -47.83 24.71
CA TRP A 390 -6.75 -48.90 25.44
C TRP A 390 -5.99 -49.30 26.71
N SER A 391 -6.77 -49.74 27.72
CA SER A 391 -6.24 -50.35 28.95
C SER A 391 -5.48 -51.63 28.70
N ASN A 392 -4.86 -52.17 29.75
CA ASN A 392 -4.61 -53.59 29.86
C ASN A 392 -5.93 -54.39 29.67
N VAL A 393 -5.80 -55.62 29.21
CA VAL A 393 -6.90 -56.56 29.07
C VAL A 393 -7.05 -57.41 30.32
N LYS A 394 -8.23 -57.55 30.86
CA LYS A 394 -8.56 -58.50 31.91
C LYS A 394 -9.61 -59.49 31.42
N THR A 395 -9.60 -60.66 32.02
CA THR A 395 -10.50 -61.77 31.65
C THR A 395 -11.42 -62.12 32.83
N VAL A 396 -12.58 -62.63 32.50
CA VAL A 396 -13.57 -63.14 33.45
C VAL A 396 -14.39 -64.26 32.80
N LYS A 397 -14.71 -65.32 33.54
CA LYS A 397 -15.70 -66.31 33.20
C LYS A 397 -17.06 -65.83 33.69
N CYS A 398 -18.05 -65.70 32.83
CA CYS A 398 -19.40 -65.26 33.23
C CYS A 398 -20.05 -66.38 34.08
N LYS A 399 -20.54 -65.99 35.23
CA LYS A 399 -21.21 -66.88 36.19
C LYS A 399 -22.73 -66.83 36.02
#